data_7918d927bebf33e2de50bc1080cc82f6
#
_entry.id   7918d927bebf33e2de50bc1080cc82f6
#
_cell.length_a   1.000
_cell.length_b   1.000
_cell.length_c   1.000
_cell.angle_alpha   90.00
_cell.angle_beta   90.00
_cell.angle_gamma   90.00
#
_symmetry.space_group_name_H-M   'P 1'
#
loop_
_entity.id
_entity.type
_entity.pdbx_description
1 polymer ?
#
loop_
_entity_poly.entity_id
_entity_poly.type
_entity_poly.pdbx_seq_one_letter_code
_entity_poly.pdbx_strand_id
1 'polypeptide(L)'
;MRRVRKTVILTKNVPRLHPCAAAIFVVLVCASAAAVSSDDRNLAETPPMGWNSYDSYGTTINEAQVKANARWLADHLKRFGWRFVVVDMEWYVTNPTPSGNSRNSHYAMDAFGRYTPALNRFPSAANEAGFKPLAAYVHSLGLKFGIHILRGIPKEAVEKDLPIADSDYHASQAADRSDTCPWNPDNYGIAANTPAGHAYYLSIARLYAAWGVDFIKIDCIASHPYKGDEIAMISRALNQSRRSTLMSLSPGAAPLDKLDELRGHAQMWRISDDIWDLWHSEKSYPQGVGDQFSLAAVWAPLTARGHWPDLDMLPIGRLGPSPGWGPPRQTRLTNDEQRTLMTLWSISRSPLMIGGNLTEMDEWTTSLLTNREILAVDQHATDSRQVLDDGRTVIWLAQTSDGDGEYLAVFNRAENIQVIERNWKDLGLEGNSYRLRDAWEHKNLGRARSLKIQLPGHGCVLYRVSSK
;
A
#
# COMPACT_ATOMS: atom_id res chain seq x y z
N MET A 1 -77.66 -55.15 -20.04
CA MET A 1 -78.81 -55.06 -19.10
C MET A 1 -78.65 -53.77 -18.31
N ARG A 2 -79.43 -52.75 -18.60
CA ARG A 2 -80.57 -52.17 -17.86
C ARG A 2 -80.22 -51.97 -16.35
N ARG A 3 -80.27 -50.82 -15.75
CA ARG A 3 -81.35 -49.77 -15.59
C ARG A 3 -80.72 -48.57 -14.88
N VAL A 4 -80.81 -47.33 -15.31
CA VAL A 4 -81.86 -46.32 -15.18
C VAL A 4 -82.48 -46.13 -13.83
N ARG A 5 -82.31 -44.99 -13.20
CA ARG A 5 -83.32 -44.05 -12.62
C ARG A 5 -82.66 -43.12 -11.58
N LYS A 6 -82.82 -41.98 -11.45
CA LYS A 6 -83.71 -40.80 -11.70
C LYS A 6 -83.46 -39.82 -10.54
N THR A 7 -83.18 -38.66 -10.88
CA THR A 7 -83.48 -37.31 -10.41
C THR A 7 -84.33 -37.17 -9.14
N VAL A 8 -83.92 -36.30 -8.20
CA VAL A 8 -84.78 -35.31 -7.52
C VAL A 8 -83.94 -34.02 -7.26
N ILE A 9 -84.55 -32.90 -7.72
CA ILE A 9 -84.14 -31.51 -7.47
C ILE A 9 -84.79 -31.05 -6.19
N LEU A 10 -84.06 -30.42 -5.27
CA LEU A 10 -84.59 -29.54 -4.25
C LEU A 10 -83.76 -28.27 -4.10
N THR A 11 -84.30 -27.16 -4.54
CA THR A 11 -83.84 -25.81 -4.33
C THR A 11 -84.03 -25.37 -2.88
N LYS A 12 -83.00 -24.84 -2.23
CA LYS A 12 -83.13 -23.97 -1.07
C LYS A 12 -82.18 -22.80 -1.15
N ASN A 13 -82.73 -21.61 -1.06
CA ASN A 13 -82.14 -20.30 -0.98
C ASN A 13 -81.11 -20.22 0.17
N VAL A 14 -79.91 -19.64 -0.10
CA VAL A 14 -78.99 -19.17 0.91
C VAL A 14 -78.53 -17.75 0.49
N PRO A 15 -78.36 -16.84 1.44
CA PRO A 15 -78.18 -15.40 1.15
C PRO A 15 -76.79 -15.05 0.70
N ARG A 16 -76.72 -14.00 -0.09
CA ARG A 16 -75.43 -13.40 -0.57
C ARG A 16 -74.63 -12.85 0.60
N LEU A 17 -73.44 -13.40 0.85
CA LEU A 17 -72.36 -12.75 1.63
C LEU A 17 -71.39 -12.08 0.68
N HIS A 18 -71.07 -10.84 0.94
CA HIS A 18 -70.12 -10.02 0.21
C HIS A 18 -68.68 -10.58 0.43
N PRO A 19 -67.81 -10.61 -0.57
CA PRO A 19 -66.39 -10.99 -0.35
C PRO A 19 -65.65 -9.77 0.24
N CYS A 20 -65.21 -9.90 1.50
CA CYS A 20 -64.09 -9.10 2.02
C CYS A 20 -62.81 -9.52 1.31
N ALA A 21 -62.26 -8.60 0.53
CA ALA A 21 -60.93 -8.75 -0.07
C ALA A 21 -59.87 -8.68 1.05
N ALA A 22 -59.34 -9.82 1.44
CA ALA A 22 -58.14 -9.88 2.26
C ALA A 22 -56.91 -9.60 1.35
N ALA A 23 -56.40 -8.38 1.44
CA ALA A 23 -55.11 -8.04 0.81
C ALA A 23 -53.98 -8.70 1.56
N ILE A 24 -53.42 -9.79 1.00
CA ILE A 24 -52.19 -10.39 1.46
C ILE A 24 -51.05 -9.47 1.03
N PHE A 25 -50.50 -8.69 1.97
CA PHE A 25 -49.22 -7.99 1.78
C PHE A 25 -48.09 -9.03 1.85
N VAL A 26 -47.61 -9.46 0.68
CA VAL A 26 -46.33 -10.15 0.56
C VAL A 26 -45.25 -9.12 0.73
N VAL A 27 -44.66 -9.03 1.93
CA VAL A 27 -43.42 -8.26 2.15
C VAL A 27 -42.30 -9.03 1.50
N LEU A 28 -41.94 -8.66 0.27
CA LEU A 28 -40.68 -9.08 -0.35
C LEU A 28 -39.53 -8.43 0.45
N VAL A 29 -38.94 -9.18 1.39
CA VAL A 29 -37.63 -8.83 1.95
C VAL A 29 -36.61 -9.08 0.84
N CYS A 30 -36.31 -8.05 0.03
CA CYS A 30 -35.14 -8.03 -0.81
C CYS A 30 -33.91 -8.03 0.11
N ALA A 31 -33.40 -9.21 0.44
CA ALA A 31 -32.02 -9.31 0.91
C ALA A 31 -31.12 -8.86 -0.23
N SER A 32 -30.72 -7.58 -0.18
CA SER A 32 -29.64 -7.07 -1.01
C SER A 32 -28.37 -7.82 -0.59
N ALA A 33 -28.11 -8.97 -1.21
CA ALA A 33 -26.77 -9.50 -1.26
C ALA A 33 -25.93 -8.43 -1.97
N ALA A 34 -25.18 -7.63 -1.20
CA ALA A 34 -24.17 -6.77 -1.76
C ALA A 34 -23.27 -7.68 -2.61
N ALA A 35 -23.42 -7.61 -3.91
CA ALA A 35 -22.48 -8.24 -4.82
C ALA A 35 -21.11 -7.62 -4.50
N VAL A 36 -20.20 -8.43 -3.95
CA VAL A 36 -18.78 -8.07 -3.84
C VAL A 36 -18.36 -7.73 -5.25
N SER A 37 -18.07 -6.46 -5.50
CA SER A 37 -17.68 -6.00 -6.83
C SER A 37 -16.42 -6.76 -7.25
N SER A 38 -16.31 -7.11 -8.52
CA SER A 38 -15.12 -7.77 -9.07
C SER A 38 -13.86 -6.93 -8.91
N ASP A 39 -14.01 -5.65 -8.59
CA ASP A 39 -12.95 -4.67 -8.33
C ASP A 39 -12.20 -4.94 -7.01
N ASP A 40 -12.83 -5.60 -6.03
CA ASP A 40 -12.22 -5.90 -4.74
C ASP A 40 -11.19 -7.06 -4.79
N ARG A 41 -11.13 -7.82 -5.88
CA ARG A 41 -10.24 -8.99 -5.99
C ARG A 41 -8.82 -8.67 -6.49
N ASN A 42 -8.56 -7.46 -7.00
CA ASN A 42 -7.28 -7.03 -7.57
C ASN A 42 -6.79 -5.70 -6.99
N LEU A 43 -6.54 -5.67 -5.67
CA LEU A 43 -6.07 -4.45 -4.99
C LEU A 43 -4.68 -3.96 -5.46
N ALA A 44 -3.92 -4.78 -6.15
CA ALA A 44 -2.57 -4.49 -6.64
C ALA A 44 -2.36 -4.88 -8.11
N GLU A 45 -3.36 -4.68 -8.96
CA GLU A 45 -3.23 -4.93 -10.41
C GLU A 45 -2.14 -4.08 -11.05
N THR A 46 -1.98 -2.86 -10.57
CA THR A 46 -0.87 -1.95 -10.84
C THR A 46 -0.16 -1.61 -9.52
N PRO A 47 1.04 -1.00 -9.56
CA PRO A 47 1.71 -0.55 -8.33
C PRO A 47 0.78 0.25 -7.44
N PRO A 48 0.63 -0.08 -6.15
CA PRO A 48 -0.23 0.66 -5.23
C PRO A 48 0.19 2.13 -5.10
N MET A 49 -0.79 3.03 -5.09
CA MET A 49 -0.58 4.46 -4.89
C MET A 49 -1.40 4.95 -3.71
N GLY A 50 -0.76 5.66 -2.78
CA GLY A 50 -1.43 6.12 -1.57
C GLY A 50 -0.62 7.10 -0.72
N TRP A 51 -1.04 7.23 0.51
CA TRP A 51 -0.39 8.01 1.55
C TRP A 51 -0.21 7.15 2.79
N ASN A 52 0.93 7.31 3.45
CA ASN A 52 1.24 6.69 4.72
C ASN A 52 1.65 7.78 5.73
N SER A 53 1.24 7.63 6.99
CA SER A 53 1.36 8.69 7.99
C SER A 53 2.76 8.86 8.60
N TYR A 54 3.70 7.91 8.41
CA TYR A 54 4.92 7.85 9.23
C TYR A 54 5.87 9.03 9.05
N ASP A 55 6.15 9.43 7.79
CA ASP A 55 7.12 10.50 7.54
C ASP A 55 6.65 11.86 8.06
N SER A 56 5.35 12.03 8.25
CA SER A 56 4.76 13.28 8.72
C SER A 56 4.39 13.27 10.18
N TYR A 57 3.93 12.13 10.70
CA TYR A 57 3.35 12.05 12.05
C TYR A 57 4.03 11.01 12.94
N GLY A 58 4.99 10.24 12.41
CA GLY A 58 5.61 9.14 13.14
C GLY A 58 4.56 8.23 13.74
N THR A 59 4.71 7.95 15.02
CA THR A 59 3.74 7.15 15.80
C THR A 59 2.63 7.99 16.44
N THR A 60 2.61 9.32 16.25
CA THR A 60 1.72 10.24 16.99
C THR A 60 0.41 10.57 16.26
N ILE A 61 0.19 10.06 15.07
CA ILE A 61 -1.03 10.31 14.25
C ILE A 61 -2.30 10.09 15.05
N ASN A 62 -3.31 10.92 14.83
CA ASN A 62 -4.63 10.80 15.43
C ASN A 62 -5.74 10.80 14.36
N GLU A 63 -6.96 10.47 14.78
CA GLU A 63 -8.11 10.32 13.89
C GLU A 63 -8.42 11.58 13.08
N ALA A 64 -8.33 12.77 13.70
CA ALA A 64 -8.60 14.03 12.99
C ALA A 64 -7.59 14.27 11.86
N GLN A 65 -6.31 13.99 12.12
CA GLN A 65 -5.25 14.10 11.12
C GLN A 65 -5.41 13.08 9.98
N VAL A 66 -5.76 11.83 10.29
CA VAL A 66 -6.07 10.83 9.26
C VAL A 66 -7.22 11.30 8.36
N LYS A 67 -8.32 11.76 8.97
CA LYS A 67 -9.49 12.28 8.23
C LYS A 67 -9.15 13.47 7.35
N ALA A 68 -8.32 14.40 7.83
CA ALA A 68 -7.90 15.58 7.07
C ALA A 68 -7.06 15.18 5.84
N ASN A 69 -6.05 14.31 6.03
CA ASN A 69 -5.23 13.82 4.93
C ASN A 69 -6.04 12.99 3.93
N ALA A 70 -6.93 12.11 4.41
CA ALA A 70 -7.82 11.33 3.54
C ALA A 70 -8.74 12.23 2.69
N ARG A 71 -9.31 13.28 3.27
CA ARG A 71 -10.13 14.27 2.56
C ARG A 71 -9.31 14.96 1.48
N TRP A 72 -8.13 15.46 1.83
CA TRP A 72 -7.26 16.14 0.88
C TRP A 72 -6.87 15.21 -0.29
N LEU A 73 -6.49 13.95 0.00
CA LEU A 73 -6.19 12.96 -1.02
C LEU A 73 -7.39 12.71 -1.94
N ALA A 74 -8.59 12.58 -1.39
CA ALA A 74 -9.79 12.38 -2.17
C ALA A 74 -10.08 13.55 -3.13
N ASP A 75 -9.94 14.78 -2.64
CA ASP A 75 -10.27 15.99 -3.37
C ASP A 75 -9.23 16.31 -4.45
N HIS A 76 -7.93 16.01 -4.23
CA HIS A 76 -6.84 16.44 -5.11
C HIS A 76 -6.22 15.30 -5.92
N LEU A 77 -6.04 14.10 -5.35
CA LEU A 77 -5.21 13.05 -5.95
C LEU A 77 -6.01 11.82 -6.43
N LYS A 78 -7.19 11.54 -5.89
CA LYS A 78 -7.95 10.33 -6.23
C LYS A 78 -8.19 10.17 -7.74
N ARG A 79 -8.45 11.25 -8.48
CA ARG A 79 -8.65 11.24 -9.95
C ARG A 79 -7.41 10.85 -10.74
N PHE A 80 -6.24 10.80 -10.09
CA PHE A 80 -4.97 10.38 -10.65
C PHE A 80 -4.56 8.96 -10.26
N GLY A 81 -5.41 8.23 -9.53
CA GLY A 81 -5.17 6.84 -9.15
C GLY A 81 -4.73 6.62 -7.70
N TRP A 82 -4.46 7.67 -6.94
CA TRP A 82 -4.09 7.56 -5.53
C TRP A 82 -5.29 7.09 -4.71
N ARG A 83 -5.11 5.98 -3.95
CA ARG A 83 -6.25 5.30 -3.32
C ARG A 83 -6.07 4.94 -1.87
N PHE A 84 -4.86 4.61 -1.43
CA PHE A 84 -4.64 4.08 -0.09
C PHE A 84 -4.38 5.18 0.92
N VAL A 85 -4.96 5.04 2.12
CA VAL A 85 -4.71 5.87 3.31
C VAL A 85 -4.28 4.93 4.42
N VAL A 86 -2.99 4.97 4.80
CA VAL A 86 -2.40 4.03 5.74
C VAL A 86 -2.03 4.74 7.04
N VAL A 87 -2.59 4.25 8.15
CA VAL A 87 -2.17 4.62 9.51
C VAL A 87 -0.97 3.76 9.87
N ASP A 88 0.19 4.38 10.03
CA ASP A 88 1.43 3.66 10.34
C ASP A 88 1.53 3.28 11.82
N MET A 89 2.66 2.82 12.26
CA MET A 89 2.92 2.07 13.49
C MET A 89 2.43 2.73 14.79
N GLU A 90 2.25 1.91 15.82
CA GLU A 90 1.92 2.30 17.20
C GLU A 90 0.59 3.06 17.37
N TRP A 91 -0.38 2.86 16.47
CA TRP A 91 -1.72 3.42 16.62
C TRP A 91 -2.45 2.93 17.89
N TYR A 92 -1.95 1.88 18.49
CA TYR A 92 -2.43 1.27 19.75
C TYR A 92 -1.77 1.83 21.01
N VAL A 93 -0.71 2.67 20.89
CA VAL A 93 -0.01 3.28 22.03
C VAL A 93 -0.75 4.52 22.48
N THR A 94 -1.06 4.62 23.80
CA THR A 94 -1.81 5.75 24.36
C THR A 94 -0.94 6.97 24.69
N ASN A 95 0.37 6.75 24.82
CA ASN A 95 1.39 7.77 25.14
C ASN A 95 2.57 7.72 24.15
N PRO A 96 2.33 7.83 22.82
CA PRO A 96 3.39 7.68 21.83
C PRO A 96 4.41 8.83 21.88
N THR A 97 5.64 8.53 21.46
CA THR A 97 6.66 9.53 21.13
C THR A 97 6.89 9.52 19.62
N PRO A 98 7.32 10.62 18.97
CA PRO A 98 7.40 10.70 17.52
C PRO A 98 8.17 9.56 16.82
N SER A 99 9.25 9.11 17.45
CA SER A 99 10.11 8.03 16.92
C SER A 99 9.75 6.62 17.39
N GLY A 100 8.67 6.47 18.15
CA GLY A 100 8.29 5.18 18.75
C GLY A 100 9.19 4.76 19.93
N ASN A 101 9.00 3.50 20.39
CA ASN A 101 9.88 2.83 21.34
C ASN A 101 10.06 3.52 22.71
N SER A 102 8.99 3.92 23.35
CA SER A 102 9.04 4.27 24.77
C SER A 102 9.11 3.00 25.60
N ARG A 103 10.12 2.88 26.49
CA ARG A 103 10.18 1.79 27.49
C ARG A 103 8.97 1.78 28.43
N ASN A 104 8.19 2.86 28.46
CA ASN A 104 7.00 3.06 29.26
C ASN A 104 5.75 3.18 28.39
N SER A 105 5.70 2.53 27.24
CA SER A 105 4.52 2.53 26.37
C SER A 105 3.34 1.86 27.05
N HIS A 106 2.18 2.49 26.94
CA HIS A 106 0.91 1.92 27.41
C HIS A 106 0.08 1.52 26.18
N TYR A 107 -0.32 0.27 26.15
CA TYR A 107 -0.99 -0.33 25.00
C TYR A 107 -2.50 -0.42 25.19
N ALA A 108 -3.26 -0.07 24.17
CA ALA A 108 -4.67 -0.39 24.09
C ALA A 108 -4.83 -1.80 23.49
N MET A 109 -5.47 -2.70 24.24
CA MET A 109 -5.72 -4.09 23.83
C MET A 109 -7.12 -4.52 24.22
N ASP A 110 -7.67 -5.52 23.50
CA ASP A 110 -8.89 -6.18 23.88
C ASP A 110 -8.64 -7.35 24.87
N ALA A 111 -9.71 -8.01 25.29
CA ALA A 111 -9.65 -9.13 26.23
C ALA A 111 -8.89 -10.37 25.68
N PHE A 112 -8.59 -10.37 24.38
CA PHE A 112 -7.87 -11.46 23.67
C PHE A 112 -6.41 -11.08 23.37
N GLY A 113 -5.92 -9.98 23.94
CA GLY A 113 -4.54 -9.53 23.74
C GLY A 113 -4.24 -8.99 22.33
N ARG A 114 -5.27 -8.61 21.56
CA ARG A 114 -5.10 -7.98 20.25
C ARG A 114 -5.07 -6.47 20.42
N TYR A 115 -4.16 -5.80 19.74
CA TYR A 115 -4.11 -4.35 19.75
C TYR A 115 -5.40 -3.73 19.23
N THR A 116 -5.85 -2.67 19.93
CA THR A 116 -6.99 -1.83 19.53
C THR A 116 -6.56 -0.37 19.40
N PRO A 117 -7.24 0.47 18.59
CA PRO A 117 -6.86 1.87 18.48
C PRO A 117 -6.97 2.60 19.83
N ALA A 118 -5.92 3.35 20.18
CA ALA A 118 -5.87 4.12 21.41
C ALA A 118 -6.98 5.20 21.42
N LEU A 119 -7.94 5.11 22.35
CA LEU A 119 -9.16 5.93 22.36
C LEU A 119 -8.89 7.44 22.49
N ASN A 120 -7.82 7.83 23.17
CA ASN A 120 -7.40 9.22 23.27
C ASN A 120 -6.90 9.81 21.94
N ARG A 121 -6.58 8.96 20.97
CA ARG A 121 -6.13 9.34 19.62
C ARG A 121 -7.18 9.04 18.57
N PHE A 122 -7.92 7.97 18.72
CA PHE A 122 -8.95 7.46 17.81
C PHE A 122 -10.29 7.30 18.55
N PRO A 123 -10.95 8.41 18.93
CA PRO A 123 -12.14 8.36 19.79
C PRO A 123 -13.32 7.60 19.17
N SER A 124 -13.42 7.51 17.84
CA SER A 124 -14.48 6.74 17.19
C SER A 124 -14.32 5.22 17.34
N ALA A 125 -13.17 4.75 17.86
CA ALA A 125 -12.93 3.34 18.17
C ALA A 125 -13.63 2.86 19.46
N ALA A 126 -14.29 3.76 20.21
CA ALA A 126 -15.01 3.43 21.45
C ALA A 126 -16.06 2.34 21.22
N ASN A 127 -16.46 1.68 22.31
CA ASN A 127 -17.45 0.58 22.32
C ASN A 127 -17.04 -0.59 21.39
N GLU A 128 -15.76 -0.95 21.43
CA GLU A 128 -15.18 -2.06 20.64
C GLU A 128 -15.30 -1.89 19.11
N ALA A 129 -15.59 -0.66 18.66
CA ALA A 129 -15.75 -0.39 17.23
C ALA A 129 -14.45 -0.53 16.45
N GLY A 130 -13.29 -0.40 17.12
CA GLY A 130 -11.98 -0.42 16.47
C GLY A 130 -11.86 0.61 15.36
N PHE A 131 -11.17 0.29 14.29
CA PHE A 131 -11.07 1.21 13.14
C PHE A 131 -12.30 1.23 12.22
N LYS A 132 -13.35 0.46 12.49
CA LYS A 132 -14.53 0.39 11.61
C LYS A 132 -15.13 1.76 11.26
N PRO A 133 -15.32 2.71 12.19
CA PRO A 133 -15.86 4.04 11.83
C PRO A 133 -14.89 4.86 10.98
N LEU A 134 -13.58 4.80 11.25
CA LEU A 134 -12.56 5.51 10.48
C LEU A 134 -12.42 4.91 9.07
N ALA A 135 -12.39 3.58 8.95
CA ALA A 135 -12.39 2.89 7.67
C ALA A 135 -13.63 3.24 6.84
N ALA A 136 -14.83 3.23 7.45
CA ALA A 136 -16.06 3.63 6.79
C ALA A 136 -16.01 5.09 6.28
N TYR A 137 -15.40 6.01 7.05
CA TYR A 137 -15.18 7.39 6.59
C TYR A 137 -14.25 7.41 5.36
N VAL A 138 -13.11 6.72 5.38
CA VAL A 138 -12.18 6.66 4.25
C VAL A 138 -12.86 6.05 3.03
N HIS A 139 -13.62 4.97 3.20
CA HIS A 139 -14.41 4.34 2.12
C HIS A 139 -15.46 5.28 1.56
N SER A 140 -16.12 6.10 2.38
CA SER A 140 -17.09 7.09 1.90
C SER A 140 -16.51 8.14 0.94
N LEU A 141 -15.18 8.34 1.00
CA LEU A 141 -14.42 9.18 0.07
C LEU A 141 -14.03 8.44 -1.23
N GLY A 142 -14.35 7.15 -1.33
CA GLY A 142 -13.93 6.27 -2.43
C GLY A 142 -12.45 5.89 -2.37
N LEU A 143 -11.88 5.85 -1.16
CA LEU A 143 -10.50 5.48 -0.87
C LEU A 143 -10.46 4.11 -0.18
N LYS A 144 -9.27 3.57 0.03
CA LYS A 144 -8.99 2.31 0.71
C LYS A 144 -8.25 2.60 2.02
N PHE A 145 -8.63 1.90 3.09
CA PHE A 145 -8.06 2.09 4.42
C PHE A 145 -7.01 1.04 4.74
N GLY A 146 -5.86 1.47 5.24
CA GLY A 146 -4.75 0.60 5.64
C GLY A 146 -4.22 0.88 7.04
N ILE A 147 -3.56 -0.12 7.58
CA ILE A 147 -2.85 -0.04 8.87
C ILE A 147 -1.47 -0.69 8.75
N HIS A 148 -0.57 -0.24 9.61
CA HIS A 148 0.69 -0.93 9.90
C HIS A 148 0.49 -1.88 11.09
N ILE A 149 1.17 -3.01 11.07
CA ILE A 149 1.30 -3.91 12.21
C ILE A 149 2.76 -4.34 12.40
N LEU A 150 3.18 -4.54 13.62
CA LEU A 150 4.38 -5.27 13.95
C LEU A 150 4.07 -6.77 13.92
N ARG A 151 4.93 -7.60 13.30
CA ARG A 151 4.79 -9.06 13.38
C ARG A 151 4.78 -9.55 14.82
N GLY A 152 4.31 -10.79 15.02
CA GLY A 152 4.33 -11.43 16.32
C GLY A 152 3.10 -11.17 17.18
N ILE A 153 3.24 -11.39 18.48
CA ILE A 153 2.18 -11.31 19.47
C ILE A 153 2.59 -10.37 20.62
N PRO A 154 1.69 -9.47 21.10
CA PRO A 154 2.01 -8.54 22.18
C PRO A 154 2.59 -9.24 23.41
N LYS A 155 3.71 -8.75 23.91
CA LYS A 155 4.35 -9.30 25.11
C LYS A 155 3.40 -9.34 26.31
N GLU A 156 2.64 -8.27 26.49
CA GLU A 156 1.67 -8.16 27.58
C GLU A 156 0.58 -9.24 27.50
N ALA A 157 0.12 -9.60 26.28
CA ALA A 157 -0.83 -10.68 26.08
C ALA A 157 -0.24 -12.04 26.50
N VAL A 158 1.03 -12.26 26.18
CA VAL A 158 1.76 -13.50 26.53
C VAL A 158 2.06 -13.60 28.02
N GLU A 159 2.43 -12.48 28.65
CA GLU A 159 2.75 -12.43 30.08
C GLU A 159 1.49 -12.64 30.95
N LYS A 160 0.34 -12.15 30.50
CA LYS A 160 -0.97 -12.38 31.15
C LYS A 160 -1.63 -13.68 30.70
N ASP A 161 -1.04 -14.41 29.77
CA ASP A 161 -1.57 -15.63 29.17
C ASP A 161 -3.03 -15.50 28.71
N LEU A 162 -3.32 -14.42 27.99
CA LEU A 162 -4.68 -14.11 27.53
C LEU A 162 -5.17 -15.17 26.52
N PRO A 163 -6.50 -15.46 26.50
CA PRO A 163 -7.05 -16.41 25.53
C PRO A 163 -6.94 -15.85 24.10
N ILE A 164 -6.79 -16.74 23.12
CA ILE A 164 -6.86 -16.38 21.69
C ILE A 164 -8.32 -16.50 21.22
N ALA A 165 -8.86 -15.43 20.66
CA ALA A 165 -10.25 -15.38 20.23
C ALA A 165 -10.59 -16.52 19.24
N ASP A 166 -11.79 -17.07 19.38
CA ASP A 166 -12.32 -18.18 18.55
C ASP A 166 -11.47 -19.47 18.60
N SER A 167 -10.76 -19.73 19.71
CA SER A 167 -9.94 -20.93 19.87
C SER A 167 -9.83 -21.36 21.33
N ASP A 168 -9.32 -22.58 21.55
CA ASP A 168 -9.02 -23.12 22.88
C ASP A 168 -7.56 -22.82 23.31
N TYR A 169 -6.82 -22.01 22.53
CA TYR A 169 -5.43 -21.67 22.81
C TYR A 169 -5.28 -20.37 23.59
N HIS A 170 -4.14 -20.25 24.25
CA HIS A 170 -3.70 -19.05 24.97
C HIS A 170 -2.48 -18.43 24.31
N ALA A 171 -2.23 -17.16 24.60
CA ALA A 171 -1.17 -16.37 24.01
C ALA A 171 0.23 -16.95 24.24
N SER A 172 0.48 -17.56 25.41
CA SER A 172 1.76 -18.21 25.72
C SER A 172 2.07 -19.41 24.81
N GLN A 173 1.05 -20.09 24.29
CA GLN A 173 1.19 -21.23 23.38
C GLN A 173 1.49 -20.81 21.94
N ALA A 174 1.15 -19.58 21.58
CA ALA A 174 1.39 -19.02 20.26
C ALA A 174 2.75 -18.29 20.16
N ALA A 175 3.32 -17.88 21.28
CA ALA A 175 4.52 -17.05 21.32
C ALA A 175 5.82 -17.85 21.17
N ASP A 176 6.77 -17.28 20.42
CA ASP A 176 8.19 -17.60 20.54
C ASP A 176 8.88 -16.49 21.36
N ARG A 177 9.10 -16.75 22.66
CA ARG A 177 9.70 -15.79 23.59
C ARG A 177 11.19 -15.51 23.30
N SER A 178 11.84 -16.34 22.51
CA SER A 178 13.25 -16.19 22.11
C SER A 178 13.41 -15.24 20.90
N ASP A 179 12.30 -14.95 20.20
CA ASP A 179 12.27 -14.11 19.00
C ASP A 179 11.59 -12.77 19.30
N THR A 180 12.26 -11.68 18.94
CA THR A 180 11.76 -10.31 19.11
C THR A 180 12.21 -9.46 17.93
N CYS A 181 11.52 -8.35 17.68
CA CYS A 181 11.99 -7.37 16.72
C CYS A 181 13.16 -6.55 17.31
N PRO A 182 14.31 -6.42 16.60
CA PRO A 182 15.46 -5.69 17.12
C PRO A 182 15.25 -4.20 17.40
N TRP A 183 14.34 -3.56 16.65
CA TRP A 183 14.09 -2.11 16.77
C TRP A 183 12.75 -1.77 17.44
N ASN A 184 11.85 -2.74 17.62
CA ASN A 184 10.60 -2.53 18.34
C ASN A 184 10.32 -3.66 19.33
N PRO A 185 10.31 -3.39 20.63
CA PRO A 185 10.22 -4.41 21.67
C PRO A 185 8.81 -4.84 22.03
N ASP A 186 7.76 -4.38 21.35
CA ASP A 186 6.37 -4.55 21.77
C ASP A 186 5.90 -6.01 21.72
N ASN A 187 6.41 -6.80 20.76
CA ASN A 187 5.98 -8.15 20.51
C ASN A 187 7.07 -9.20 20.76
N TYR A 188 6.65 -10.42 21.13
CA TYR A 188 7.38 -11.65 20.87
C TYR A 188 7.09 -12.15 19.46
N GLY A 189 7.97 -12.97 18.88
CA GLY A 189 7.68 -13.70 17.65
C GLY A 189 6.53 -14.70 17.84
N ILE A 190 6.08 -15.27 16.73
CA ILE A 190 5.10 -16.36 16.73
C ILE A 190 5.84 -17.69 16.58
N ALA A 191 5.42 -18.69 17.37
CA ALA A 191 5.81 -20.07 17.17
C ALA A 191 5.24 -20.53 15.82
N ALA A 192 6.05 -20.41 14.77
CA ALA A 192 5.65 -20.69 13.40
C ALA A 192 5.20 -22.15 13.25
N ASN A 193 4.25 -22.39 12.36
CA ASN A 193 3.68 -23.72 12.07
C ASN A 193 3.00 -24.43 13.24
N THR A 194 2.64 -23.69 14.31
CA THR A 194 1.83 -24.24 15.40
C THR A 194 0.34 -23.88 15.22
N PRO A 195 -0.58 -24.74 15.69
CA PRO A 195 -2.00 -24.43 15.68
C PRO A 195 -2.35 -23.16 16.45
N ALA A 196 -1.67 -22.89 17.58
CA ALA A 196 -1.87 -21.70 18.39
C ALA A 196 -1.42 -20.42 17.65
N GLY A 197 -0.26 -20.43 16.98
CA GLY A 197 0.21 -19.32 16.16
C GLY A 197 -0.74 -19.02 15.02
N HIS A 198 -1.23 -20.07 14.34
CA HIS A 198 -2.24 -19.91 13.29
C HIS A 198 -3.55 -19.32 13.83
N ALA A 199 -4.03 -19.80 14.98
CA ALA A 199 -5.24 -19.28 15.61
C ALA A 199 -5.10 -17.79 15.95
N TYR A 200 -3.93 -17.37 16.45
CA TYR A 200 -3.68 -15.96 16.75
C TYR A 200 -3.75 -15.10 15.48
N TYR A 201 -3.01 -15.43 14.43
CA TYR A 201 -3.06 -14.64 13.19
C TYR A 201 -4.44 -14.66 12.52
N LEU A 202 -5.15 -15.76 12.59
CA LEU A 202 -6.53 -15.82 12.10
C LEU A 202 -7.45 -14.89 12.91
N SER A 203 -7.26 -14.80 14.23
CA SER A 203 -8.05 -13.93 15.09
C SER A 203 -7.86 -12.46 14.76
N ILE A 204 -6.61 -12.01 14.53
CA ILE A 204 -6.34 -10.62 14.14
C ILE A 204 -6.76 -10.34 12.70
N ALA A 205 -6.60 -11.27 11.77
CA ALA A 205 -7.07 -11.11 10.38
C ALA A 205 -8.60 -10.93 10.31
N ARG A 206 -9.36 -11.70 11.11
CA ARG A 206 -10.82 -11.51 11.25
C ARG A 206 -11.18 -10.18 11.87
N LEU A 207 -10.43 -9.73 12.88
CA LEU A 207 -10.64 -8.42 13.51
C LEU A 207 -10.43 -7.28 12.50
N TYR A 208 -9.34 -7.31 11.74
CA TYR A 208 -9.04 -6.29 10.74
C TYR A 208 -10.02 -6.34 9.56
N ALA A 209 -10.47 -7.51 9.15
CA ALA A 209 -11.55 -7.66 8.18
C ALA A 209 -12.86 -7.02 8.68
N ALA A 210 -13.22 -7.23 9.95
CA ALA A 210 -14.40 -6.62 10.57
C ALA A 210 -14.30 -5.08 10.69
N TRP A 211 -13.08 -4.55 10.84
CA TRP A 211 -12.83 -3.11 10.81
C TRP A 211 -12.87 -2.52 9.40
N GLY A 212 -12.79 -3.34 8.37
CA GLY A 212 -12.79 -2.88 6.98
C GLY A 212 -11.41 -2.49 6.46
N VAL A 213 -10.33 -3.11 6.96
CA VAL A 213 -8.96 -2.87 6.52
C VAL A 213 -8.73 -3.48 5.14
N ASP A 214 -8.21 -2.69 4.19
CA ASP A 214 -7.92 -3.09 2.80
C ASP A 214 -6.41 -3.29 2.53
N PHE A 215 -5.55 -2.77 3.41
CA PHE A 215 -4.10 -2.78 3.26
C PHE A 215 -3.44 -2.99 4.63
N ILE A 216 -2.48 -3.90 4.70
CA ILE A 216 -1.69 -4.13 5.90
C ILE A 216 -0.20 -4.07 5.55
N LYS A 217 0.51 -3.09 6.15
CA LYS A 217 1.98 -3.06 6.19
C LYS A 217 2.43 -3.86 7.40
N ILE A 218 3.22 -4.90 7.17
CA ILE A 218 3.73 -5.77 8.22
C ILE A 218 5.21 -5.52 8.37
N ASP A 219 5.61 -5.06 9.55
CA ASP A 219 6.98 -4.69 9.84
C ASP A 219 7.74 -5.79 10.58
N CYS A 220 9.09 -5.72 10.49
CA CYS A 220 10.03 -6.65 11.10
C CYS A 220 9.95 -8.08 10.53
N ILE A 221 9.59 -8.25 9.26
CA ILE A 221 9.27 -9.57 8.69
C ILE A 221 9.99 -9.87 7.37
N ALA A 222 10.24 -8.85 6.53
CA ALA A 222 10.80 -9.04 5.19
C ALA A 222 12.33 -9.08 5.16
N SER A 223 12.98 -8.50 6.17
CA SER A 223 14.44 -8.48 6.33
C SER A 223 14.79 -8.20 7.80
N HIS A 224 16.00 -8.62 8.23
CA HIS A 224 16.56 -8.32 9.55
C HIS A 224 15.73 -8.76 10.79
N PRO A 225 15.01 -9.88 10.81
CA PRO A 225 15.16 -11.08 10.00
C PRO A 225 14.08 -11.27 8.92
N TYR A 226 14.35 -12.12 7.92
CA TYR A 226 13.33 -12.66 7.04
C TYR A 226 12.58 -13.81 7.72
N LYS A 227 11.24 -13.74 7.75
CA LYS A 227 10.37 -14.68 8.48
C LYS A 227 9.37 -15.36 7.54
N GLY A 228 9.85 -16.21 6.64
CA GLY A 228 9.03 -16.84 5.59
C GLY A 228 7.83 -17.64 6.13
N ASP A 229 8.04 -18.47 7.15
CA ASP A 229 6.95 -19.25 7.76
C ASP A 229 5.84 -18.34 8.35
N GLU A 230 6.24 -17.23 8.95
CA GLU A 230 5.31 -16.25 9.53
C GLU A 230 4.58 -15.47 8.43
N ILE A 231 5.28 -15.08 7.36
CA ILE A 231 4.69 -14.47 6.15
C ILE A 231 3.59 -15.39 5.58
N ALA A 232 3.91 -16.66 5.38
CA ALA A 232 2.97 -17.66 4.87
C ALA A 232 1.76 -17.85 5.80
N MET A 233 1.99 -17.81 7.11
CA MET A 233 0.92 -17.96 8.11
C MET A 233 -0.03 -16.76 8.07
N ILE A 234 0.48 -15.53 8.02
CA ILE A 234 -0.32 -14.30 7.90
C ILE A 234 -1.11 -14.29 6.60
N SER A 235 -0.47 -14.62 5.46
CA SER A 235 -1.13 -14.71 4.16
C SER A 235 -2.32 -15.69 4.20
N ARG A 236 -2.14 -16.89 4.78
CA ARG A 236 -3.24 -17.86 4.97
C ARG A 236 -4.37 -17.28 5.83
N ALA A 237 -4.03 -16.60 6.92
CA ALA A 237 -5.02 -16.02 7.83
C ALA A 237 -5.83 -14.92 7.15
N LEU A 238 -5.19 -14.02 6.38
CA LEU A 238 -5.86 -12.98 5.61
C LEU A 238 -6.82 -13.58 4.57
N ASN A 239 -6.38 -14.61 3.83
CA ASN A 239 -7.24 -15.32 2.86
C ASN A 239 -8.47 -15.96 3.54
N GLN A 240 -8.31 -16.50 4.75
CA GLN A 240 -9.40 -17.09 5.52
C GLN A 240 -10.35 -16.04 6.13
N SER A 241 -9.93 -14.79 6.28
CA SER A 241 -10.77 -13.70 6.79
C SER A 241 -11.90 -13.29 5.83
N ARG A 242 -11.85 -13.75 4.56
CA ARG A 242 -12.81 -13.46 3.48
C ARG A 242 -12.88 -12.01 3.06
N ARG A 243 -11.92 -11.17 3.47
CA ARG A 243 -11.75 -9.82 2.95
C ARG A 243 -10.48 -9.76 2.10
N SER A 244 -10.58 -9.20 0.90
CA SER A 244 -9.41 -8.90 0.07
C SER A 244 -8.59 -7.81 0.75
N THR A 245 -7.40 -8.15 1.25
CA THR A 245 -6.49 -7.23 1.94
C THR A 245 -5.13 -7.31 1.29
N LEU A 246 -4.61 -6.18 0.82
CA LEU A 246 -3.27 -6.06 0.28
C LEU A 246 -2.24 -6.24 1.40
N MET A 247 -1.26 -7.09 1.17
CA MET A 247 -0.18 -7.37 2.11
C MET A 247 1.12 -6.74 1.61
N SER A 248 1.66 -5.81 2.41
CA SER A 248 2.93 -5.12 2.22
C SER A 248 3.92 -5.56 3.29
N LEU A 249 5.13 -5.93 2.90
CA LEU A 249 6.16 -6.43 3.82
C LEU A 249 7.29 -5.42 3.98
N SER A 250 7.72 -5.15 5.23
CA SER A 250 8.84 -4.27 5.57
C SER A 250 9.67 -4.80 6.74
N PRO A 251 10.89 -4.21 7.01
CA PRO A 251 11.66 -3.39 6.09
C PRO A 251 12.33 -4.23 5.00
N GLY A 252 13.09 -3.57 4.09
CA GLY A 252 13.93 -4.23 3.10
C GLY A 252 15.41 -4.32 3.54
N ALA A 253 16.32 -4.79 2.71
CA ALA A 253 16.01 -5.40 1.43
C ALA A 253 15.55 -6.84 1.62
N ALA A 254 14.39 -7.19 1.09
CA ALA A 254 13.95 -8.59 1.07
C ALA A 254 15.01 -9.46 0.31
N PRO A 255 15.25 -10.71 0.74
CA PRO A 255 16.22 -11.57 0.07
C PRO A 255 15.76 -11.94 -1.35
N LEU A 256 16.63 -11.76 -2.33
CA LEU A 256 16.32 -12.01 -3.75
C LEU A 256 16.02 -13.51 -4.02
N ASP A 257 16.68 -14.42 -3.32
CA ASP A 257 16.45 -15.87 -3.39
C ASP A 257 15.08 -16.29 -2.84
N LYS A 258 14.34 -15.37 -2.22
CA LYS A 258 12.99 -15.55 -1.70
C LYS A 258 11.88 -15.00 -2.62
N LEU A 259 12.21 -14.60 -3.83
CA LEU A 259 11.27 -13.97 -4.76
C LEU A 259 9.99 -14.79 -4.99
N ASP A 260 10.12 -16.10 -5.22
CA ASP A 260 8.96 -16.96 -5.47
C ASP A 260 8.07 -17.10 -4.23
N GLU A 261 8.67 -17.13 -3.04
CA GLU A 261 7.96 -17.15 -1.77
C GLU A 261 7.24 -15.82 -1.53
N LEU A 262 7.90 -14.70 -1.77
CA LEU A 262 7.31 -13.36 -1.69
C LEU A 262 6.11 -13.22 -2.64
N ARG A 263 6.25 -13.62 -3.90
CA ARG A 263 5.15 -13.62 -4.88
C ARG A 263 4.01 -14.56 -4.50
N GLY A 264 4.30 -15.65 -3.80
CA GLY A 264 3.28 -16.58 -3.32
C GLY A 264 2.38 -16.01 -2.21
N HIS A 265 2.82 -14.95 -1.53
CA HIS A 265 2.18 -14.49 -0.30
C HIS A 265 1.84 -13.00 -0.25
N ALA A 266 2.62 -12.12 -0.88
CA ALA A 266 2.49 -10.68 -0.74
C ALA A 266 2.31 -9.97 -2.09
N GLN A 267 1.67 -8.80 -2.05
CA GLN A 267 1.48 -7.94 -3.22
C GLN A 267 2.58 -6.89 -3.36
N MET A 268 3.23 -6.51 -2.26
CA MET A 268 4.40 -5.65 -2.29
C MET A 268 5.36 -5.97 -1.14
N TRP A 269 6.64 -5.70 -1.34
CA TRP A 269 7.70 -5.92 -0.34
C TRP A 269 8.83 -4.93 -0.56
N ARG A 270 9.36 -4.45 0.56
CA ARG A 270 10.47 -3.50 0.58
C ARG A 270 11.76 -4.14 0.04
N ILE A 271 12.43 -3.40 -0.80
CA ILE A 271 13.73 -3.78 -1.38
C ILE A 271 14.86 -2.90 -0.86
N SER A 272 14.56 -1.98 0.04
CA SER A 272 15.49 -1.10 0.74
C SER A 272 15.12 -0.98 2.21
N ASP A 273 16.05 -0.55 3.05
CA ASP A 273 15.74 0.02 4.35
C ASP A 273 15.01 1.37 4.18
N ASP A 274 14.61 2.01 5.30
CA ASP A 274 13.83 3.24 5.24
C ASP A 274 14.62 4.36 4.59
N ILE A 275 14.06 4.94 3.53
CA ILE A 275 14.59 6.12 2.89
C ILE A 275 14.00 7.39 3.50
N TRP A 276 14.84 8.42 3.50
CA TRP A 276 14.44 9.75 3.93
C TRP A 276 14.89 10.79 2.92
N ASP A 277 14.61 12.05 3.17
CA ASP A 277 14.88 13.21 2.33
C ASP A 277 16.38 13.56 2.27
N LEU A 278 17.17 12.60 1.84
CA LEU A 278 18.62 12.64 1.61
C LEU A 278 18.92 12.17 0.19
N TRP A 279 20.00 12.68 -0.41
CA TRP A 279 20.49 12.10 -1.65
C TRP A 279 21.26 10.81 -1.41
N HIS A 280 22.22 10.85 -0.48
CA HIS A 280 23.07 9.72 -0.13
C HIS A 280 23.28 9.62 1.39
N SER A 281 23.49 8.42 1.87
CA SER A 281 23.85 8.15 3.26
C SER A 281 24.96 7.10 3.32
N GLU A 282 25.99 7.37 4.12
CA GLU A 282 27.02 6.38 4.44
C GLU A 282 26.56 5.32 5.46
N LYS A 283 25.36 5.49 6.02
CA LYS A 283 24.77 4.60 7.02
C LYS A 283 23.76 3.68 6.36
N SER A 284 23.54 2.52 6.95
CA SER A 284 22.45 1.63 6.56
C SER A 284 21.06 2.24 6.79
N TYR A 285 20.94 3.14 7.79
CA TYR A 285 19.73 3.86 8.13
C TYR A 285 20.08 5.29 8.60
N PRO A 286 19.37 6.32 8.11
CA PRO A 286 18.47 6.28 6.97
C PRO A 286 19.22 6.13 5.65
N GLN A 287 18.52 5.65 4.60
CA GLN A 287 19.02 5.65 3.23
C GLN A 287 18.58 6.88 2.46
N GLY A 288 19.27 7.19 1.36
CA GLY A 288 18.93 8.29 0.45
C GLY A 288 18.40 7.82 -0.90
N VAL A 289 17.93 8.77 -1.70
CA VAL A 289 17.39 8.52 -3.06
C VAL A 289 18.46 7.97 -3.99
N GLY A 290 19.68 8.53 -3.95
CA GLY A 290 20.81 8.10 -4.77
C GLY A 290 21.29 6.67 -4.47
N ASP A 291 20.99 6.16 -3.26
CA ASP A 291 21.35 4.81 -2.84
C ASP A 291 20.44 3.74 -3.49
N GLN A 292 19.28 4.14 -4.05
CA GLN A 292 18.27 3.22 -4.56
C GLN A 292 18.51 2.73 -5.99
N PHE A 293 19.36 3.38 -6.77
CA PHE A 293 19.56 3.03 -8.18
C PHE A 293 19.96 1.59 -8.41
N SER A 294 20.89 1.07 -7.61
CA SER A 294 21.37 -0.31 -7.73
C SER A 294 20.29 -1.33 -7.34
N LEU A 295 19.51 -1.03 -6.30
CA LEU A 295 18.41 -1.89 -5.86
C LEU A 295 17.29 -1.91 -6.92
N ALA A 296 16.91 -0.73 -7.43
CA ALA A 296 15.95 -0.62 -8.51
C ALA A 296 16.38 -1.43 -9.75
N ALA A 297 17.65 -1.36 -10.14
CA ALA A 297 18.18 -2.08 -11.30
C ALA A 297 18.05 -3.61 -11.17
N VAL A 298 18.22 -4.14 -9.97
CA VAL A 298 18.07 -5.57 -9.69
C VAL A 298 16.61 -6.00 -9.67
N TRP A 299 15.73 -5.20 -9.07
CA TRP A 299 14.37 -5.61 -8.78
C TRP A 299 13.33 -5.22 -9.83
N ALA A 300 13.52 -4.13 -10.59
CA ALA A 300 12.55 -3.69 -11.59
C ALA A 300 12.25 -4.73 -12.68
N PRO A 301 13.24 -5.49 -13.22
CA PRO A 301 12.94 -6.56 -14.17
C PRO A 301 12.11 -7.71 -13.59
N LEU A 302 12.00 -7.76 -12.27
CA LEU A 302 11.26 -8.80 -11.54
C LEU A 302 9.84 -8.36 -11.16
N THR A 303 9.41 -7.17 -11.55
CA THR A 303 8.03 -6.72 -11.34
C THR A 303 7.05 -7.59 -12.11
N ALA A 304 5.92 -7.87 -11.49
CA ALA A 304 4.84 -8.61 -12.13
C ALA A 304 3.48 -8.06 -11.67
N ARG A 305 2.46 -8.24 -12.48
CA ARG A 305 1.10 -7.84 -12.12
C ARG A 305 0.70 -8.47 -10.78
N GLY A 306 0.33 -7.65 -9.82
CA GLY A 306 -0.01 -8.07 -8.45
C GLY A 306 1.19 -8.23 -7.51
N HIS A 307 2.43 -7.98 -7.96
CA HIS A 307 3.65 -8.24 -7.20
C HIS A 307 4.70 -7.15 -7.46
N TRP A 308 4.88 -6.26 -6.47
CA TRP A 308 5.60 -5.00 -6.63
C TRP A 308 6.76 -4.88 -5.63
N PRO A 309 8.02 -4.91 -6.10
CA PRO A 309 9.16 -4.47 -5.33
C PRO A 309 9.01 -3.00 -4.95
N ASP A 310 9.18 -2.68 -3.65
CA ASP A 310 8.88 -1.39 -3.07
C ASP A 310 10.15 -0.66 -2.65
N LEU A 311 10.44 0.47 -3.30
CA LEU A 311 11.58 1.35 -2.99
C LEU A 311 11.34 2.26 -1.79
N ASP A 312 10.23 2.09 -1.08
CA ASP A 312 9.78 2.87 0.06
C ASP A 312 8.96 4.11 -0.27
N MET A 313 8.54 4.79 0.78
CA MET A 313 7.71 5.99 0.71
C MET A 313 8.44 7.16 0.04
N LEU A 314 7.66 8.13 -0.39
CA LEU A 314 8.14 9.36 -1.01
C LEU A 314 8.26 10.46 0.06
N PRO A 315 9.48 10.78 0.56
CA PRO A 315 9.69 11.79 1.60
C PRO A 315 9.68 13.21 1.00
N ILE A 316 8.59 13.59 0.36
CA ILE A 316 8.40 14.87 -0.34
C ILE A 316 7.33 15.73 0.32
N GLY A 317 7.36 17.04 0.08
CA GLY A 317 6.49 18.01 0.73
C GLY A 317 6.87 18.26 2.19
N ARG A 318 5.90 18.55 3.03
CA ARG A 318 6.10 18.80 4.47
C ARG A 318 6.21 17.51 5.26
N LEU A 319 7.37 17.24 5.85
CA LEU A 319 7.60 16.16 6.80
C LEU A 319 7.38 16.71 8.21
N GLY A 320 6.19 16.54 8.75
CA GLY A 320 5.76 17.13 10.02
C GLY A 320 4.24 17.16 10.18
N PRO A 321 3.76 17.37 11.41
CA PRO A 321 4.41 18.03 12.57
C PRO A 321 5.30 17.15 13.44
N SER A 322 5.28 15.82 13.29
CA SER A 322 5.99 14.89 14.17
C SER A 322 6.57 13.73 13.35
N PRO A 323 7.55 13.99 12.46
CA PRO A 323 8.08 12.95 11.57
C PRO A 323 8.71 11.81 12.38
N GLY A 324 8.67 10.59 11.82
CA GLY A 324 9.29 9.42 12.42
C GLY A 324 10.81 9.51 12.53
N TRP A 325 11.44 10.39 11.74
CA TRP A 325 12.87 10.67 11.79
C TRP A 325 13.18 12.16 11.59
N GLY A 326 14.03 12.69 12.45
CA GLY A 326 14.48 14.07 12.42
C GLY A 326 13.40 15.09 12.85
N PRO A 327 13.72 16.39 12.84
CA PRO A 327 12.77 17.44 13.20
C PRO A 327 11.74 17.69 12.08
N PRO A 328 10.60 18.34 12.41
CA PRO A 328 9.65 18.81 11.40
C PRO A 328 10.30 19.75 10.39
N ARG A 329 10.09 19.48 9.08
CA ARG A 329 10.75 20.22 8.01
C ARG A 329 10.00 20.13 6.69
N GLN A 330 10.25 21.09 5.80
CA GLN A 330 10.04 20.84 4.36
C GLN A 330 11.10 19.84 3.89
N THR A 331 10.78 18.97 2.94
CA THR A 331 11.76 18.02 2.39
C THR A 331 13.07 18.75 2.01
N ARG A 332 14.19 18.12 2.33
CA ARG A 332 15.53 18.65 2.00
C ARG A 332 15.96 18.34 0.58
N LEU A 333 15.24 17.44 -0.11
CA LEU A 333 15.49 17.16 -1.51
C LEU A 333 15.23 18.41 -2.35
N THR A 334 16.19 18.74 -3.20
CA THR A 334 16.02 19.78 -4.21
C THR A 334 14.91 19.42 -5.19
N ASN A 335 14.43 20.36 -5.98
CA ASN A 335 13.42 20.09 -7.01
C ASN A 335 13.89 19.05 -8.03
N ASP A 336 15.17 19.06 -8.38
CA ASP A 336 15.77 18.09 -9.30
C ASP A 336 15.82 16.69 -8.67
N GLU A 337 16.19 16.57 -7.40
CA GLU A 337 16.19 15.30 -6.65
C GLU A 337 14.78 14.75 -6.45
N GLN A 338 13.78 15.60 -6.21
CA GLN A 338 12.39 15.16 -6.12
C GLN A 338 11.87 14.65 -7.49
N ARG A 339 12.24 15.29 -8.61
CA ARG A 339 11.95 14.76 -9.96
C ARG A 339 12.66 13.43 -10.19
N THR A 340 13.91 13.32 -9.77
CA THR A 340 14.69 12.08 -9.87
C THR A 340 14.07 10.94 -9.05
N LEU A 341 13.67 11.21 -7.82
CA LEU A 341 12.92 10.27 -6.98
C LEU A 341 11.67 9.76 -7.72
N MET A 342 10.79 10.68 -8.14
CA MET A 342 9.55 10.31 -8.84
C MET A 342 9.82 9.56 -10.16
N THR A 343 10.86 9.93 -10.89
CA THR A 343 11.24 9.29 -12.16
C THR A 343 11.75 7.88 -11.92
N LEU A 344 12.63 7.68 -10.93
CA LEU A 344 13.19 6.36 -10.62
C LEU A 344 12.12 5.40 -10.11
N TRP A 345 11.27 5.83 -9.16
CA TRP A 345 10.14 5.02 -8.69
C TRP A 345 9.21 4.64 -9.84
N SER A 346 8.85 5.61 -10.68
CA SER A 346 7.93 5.38 -11.79
C SER A 346 8.52 4.46 -12.86
N ILE A 347 9.78 4.65 -13.27
CA ILE A 347 10.38 3.81 -14.32
C ILE A 347 10.68 2.40 -13.83
N SER A 348 10.96 2.21 -12.53
CA SER A 348 11.14 0.90 -11.92
C SER A 348 9.81 0.25 -11.50
N ARG A 349 8.68 0.97 -11.60
CA ARG A 349 7.34 0.52 -11.23
C ARG A 349 7.22 0.13 -9.76
N SER A 350 7.84 0.92 -8.90
CA SER A 350 7.71 0.80 -7.44
C SER A 350 6.37 1.39 -6.98
N PRO A 351 5.71 0.82 -5.97
CA PRO A 351 4.60 1.48 -5.30
C PRO A 351 4.90 2.95 -4.96
N LEU A 352 3.90 3.82 -5.11
CA LEU A 352 4.03 5.24 -4.81
C LEU A 352 3.25 5.58 -3.54
N MET A 353 3.95 5.61 -2.40
CA MET A 353 3.36 5.92 -1.09
C MET A 353 3.89 7.26 -0.59
N ILE A 354 3.04 8.30 -0.59
CA ILE A 354 3.44 9.66 -0.14
C ILE A 354 3.65 9.62 1.38
N GLY A 355 4.79 10.13 1.85
CA GLY A 355 5.10 10.28 3.28
C GLY A 355 4.78 11.67 3.83
N GLY A 356 4.78 12.70 2.99
CA GLY A 356 4.53 14.09 3.39
C GLY A 356 3.09 14.35 3.87
N ASN A 357 2.92 15.39 4.70
CA ASN A 357 1.62 15.85 5.18
C ASN A 357 0.80 16.45 4.03
N LEU A 358 -0.25 15.76 3.61
CA LEU A 358 -1.06 16.18 2.47
C LEU A 358 -1.75 17.52 2.69
N THR A 359 -2.10 17.85 3.94
CA THR A 359 -2.80 19.12 4.25
C THR A 359 -1.89 20.36 4.15
N GLU A 360 -0.59 20.15 4.02
CA GLU A 360 0.43 21.19 3.89
C GLU A 360 1.24 21.07 2.58
N MET A 361 0.65 20.39 1.55
CA MET A 361 1.32 20.23 0.24
C MET A 361 1.38 21.55 -0.53
N ASP A 362 2.59 21.87 -1.01
CA ASP A 362 2.81 22.99 -1.91
C ASP A 362 2.45 22.67 -3.38
N GLU A 363 2.44 23.70 -4.22
CA GLU A 363 2.10 23.56 -5.63
C GLU A 363 3.12 22.71 -6.39
N TRP A 364 4.42 22.82 -6.05
CA TRP A 364 5.47 22.04 -6.67
C TRP A 364 5.26 20.55 -6.41
N THR A 365 5.14 20.15 -5.15
CA THR A 365 4.91 18.74 -4.76
C THR A 365 3.61 18.22 -5.38
N THR A 366 2.53 19.01 -5.36
CA THR A 366 1.27 18.65 -6.01
C THR A 366 1.46 18.42 -7.52
N SER A 367 2.27 19.24 -8.21
CA SER A 367 2.55 19.08 -9.63
C SER A 367 3.25 17.75 -9.96
N LEU A 368 4.18 17.30 -9.11
CA LEU A 368 4.84 15.99 -9.25
C LEU A 368 3.82 14.84 -9.14
N LEU A 369 2.94 14.91 -8.13
CA LEU A 369 1.96 13.86 -7.81
C LEU A 369 0.77 13.79 -8.79
N THR A 370 0.60 14.81 -9.62
CA THR A 370 -0.52 14.90 -10.58
C THR A 370 -0.09 14.83 -12.05
N ASN A 371 1.21 14.64 -12.32
CA ASN A 371 1.70 14.47 -13.68
C ASN A 371 1.27 13.13 -14.27
N ARG A 372 0.25 13.15 -15.14
CA ARG A 372 -0.35 11.95 -15.73
C ARG A 372 0.63 11.13 -16.58
N GLU A 373 1.61 11.78 -17.23
CA GLU A 373 2.57 11.08 -18.08
C GLU A 373 3.57 10.28 -17.23
N ILE A 374 4.02 10.85 -16.12
CA ILE A 374 4.89 10.16 -15.17
C ILE A 374 4.14 9.01 -14.48
N LEU A 375 2.92 9.27 -14.01
CA LEU A 375 2.09 8.23 -13.39
C LEU A 375 1.74 7.11 -14.38
N ALA A 376 1.58 7.41 -15.68
CA ALA A 376 1.34 6.39 -16.70
C ALA A 376 2.55 5.46 -16.89
N VAL A 377 3.77 5.94 -16.70
CA VAL A 377 4.97 5.09 -16.70
C VAL A 377 4.89 4.10 -15.56
N ASP A 378 4.65 4.56 -14.35
CA ASP A 378 4.52 3.70 -13.16
C ASP A 378 3.41 2.65 -13.32
N GLN A 379 2.24 3.09 -13.74
CA GLN A 379 1.05 2.26 -13.75
C GLN A 379 0.95 1.30 -14.95
N HIS A 380 1.58 1.63 -16.09
CA HIS A 380 1.30 0.95 -17.34
C HIS A 380 2.52 0.51 -18.15
N ALA A 381 3.73 0.97 -17.84
CA ALA A 381 4.93 0.53 -18.54
C ALA A 381 5.20 -0.97 -18.30
N THR A 382 5.93 -1.58 -19.22
CA THR A 382 6.40 -2.96 -19.12
C THR A 382 7.87 -3.06 -19.47
N ASP A 383 8.51 -4.18 -19.15
CA ASP A 383 9.92 -4.45 -19.50
C ASP A 383 10.88 -3.33 -19.05
N SER A 384 10.68 -2.84 -17.83
CA SER A 384 11.54 -1.81 -17.21
C SER A 384 12.92 -2.36 -16.90
N ARG A 385 13.95 -1.71 -17.45
CA ARG A 385 15.34 -2.16 -17.29
C ARG A 385 16.34 -1.01 -17.34
N GLN A 386 17.38 -1.11 -16.55
CA GLN A 386 18.57 -0.27 -16.67
C GLN A 386 19.40 -0.72 -17.85
N VAL A 387 19.73 0.19 -18.76
CA VAL A 387 20.52 -0.10 -19.97
C VAL A 387 21.94 0.47 -19.90
N LEU A 388 22.18 1.43 -19.01
CA LEU A 388 23.51 2.00 -18.78
C LEU A 388 23.63 2.47 -17.32
N ASP A 389 24.78 2.16 -16.72
CA ASP A 389 25.28 2.80 -15.50
C ASP A 389 26.80 2.91 -15.61
N ASP A 390 27.31 4.13 -15.75
CA ASP A 390 28.74 4.43 -15.79
C ASP A 390 29.25 5.06 -14.48
N GLY A 391 28.44 4.97 -13.41
CA GLY A 391 28.71 5.54 -12.09
C GLY A 391 28.31 7.02 -11.97
N ARG A 392 28.12 7.73 -13.08
CA ARG A 392 27.71 9.15 -13.13
C ARG A 392 26.40 9.34 -13.86
N THR A 393 26.20 8.58 -14.93
CA THR A 393 24.98 8.59 -15.76
C THR A 393 24.30 7.25 -15.65
N VAL A 394 23.01 7.26 -15.35
CA VAL A 394 22.16 6.07 -15.38
C VAL A 394 21.06 6.27 -16.42
N ILE A 395 20.84 5.25 -17.25
CA ILE A 395 19.80 5.30 -18.30
C ILE A 395 18.93 4.05 -18.21
N TRP A 396 17.63 4.28 -18.30
CA TRP A 396 16.59 3.24 -18.24
C TRP A 396 15.72 3.29 -19.49
N LEU A 397 15.23 2.12 -19.87
CA LEU A 397 14.17 1.93 -20.84
C LEU A 397 13.02 1.15 -20.23
N ALA A 398 11.81 1.47 -20.68
CA ALA A 398 10.61 0.66 -20.42
C ALA A 398 9.66 0.77 -21.62
N GLN A 399 8.96 -0.32 -21.98
CA GLN A 399 8.02 -0.31 -23.08
C GLN A 399 6.74 0.46 -22.72
N THR A 400 6.20 1.23 -23.66
CA THR A 400 4.88 1.84 -23.51
C THR A 400 3.77 0.78 -23.62
N SER A 401 2.67 0.97 -22.91
CA SER A 401 1.55 0.01 -22.87
C SER A 401 0.87 -0.20 -24.25
N ASP A 402 0.97 0.78 -25.15
CA ASP A 402 0.44 0.70 -26.51
C ASP A 402 1.42 0.01 -27.50
N GLY A 403 2.63 -0.32 -27.06
CA GLY A 403 3.68 -0.94 -27.88
C GLY A 403 4.25 -0.05 -28.99
N ASP A 404 3.88 1.24 -29.02
CA ASP A 404 4.28 2.19 -30.08
C ASP A 404 5.57 2.97 -29.75
N GLY A 405 6.28 2.62 -28.68
CA GLY A 405 7.52 3.28 -28.29
C GLY A 405 8.05 2.80 -26.95
N GLU A 406 9.03 3.52 -26.46
CA GLU A 406 9.63 3.29 -25.16
C GLU A 406 9.64 4.57 -24.31
N TYR A 407 9.67 4.40 -23.00
CA TYR A 407 10.06 5.44 -22.07
C TYR A 407 11.57 5.36 -21.87
N LEU A 408 12.22 6.51 -21.95
CA LEU A 408 13.65 6.69 -21.75
C LEU A 408 13.87 7.65 -20.58
N ALA A 409 14.34 7.12 -19.45
CA ALA A 409 14.76 7.95 -18.33
C ALA A 409 16.29 8.08 -18.32
N VAL A 410 16.77 9.30 -18.13
CA VAL A 410 18.20 9.60 -18.05
C VAL A 410 18.46 10.40 -16.78
N PHE A 411 19.39 9.93 -15.98
CA PHE A 411 19.74 10.48 -14.68
C PHE A 411 21.20 10.91 -14.64
N ASN A 412 21.45 12.08 -14.08
CA ASN A 412 22.78 12.53 -13.68
C ASN A 412 22.95 12.26 -12.17
N ARG A 413 23.80 11.30 -11.79
CA ARG A 413 24.10 11.00 -10.38
C ARG A 413 25.22 11.84 -9.78
N ALA A 414 25.93 12.64 -10.60
CA ALA A 414 27.00 13.50 -10.12
C ALA A 414 26.45 14.81 -9.53
N GLU A 415 27.24 15.42 -8.66
CA GLU A 415 26.93 16.74 -8.04
C GLU A 415 26.88 17.90 -9.04
N ASN A 416 27.58 17.76 -10.17
CA ASN A 416 27.76 18.84 -11.13
C ASN A 416 26.94 18.59 -12.41
N ILE A 417 26.70 19.67 -13.16
CA ILE A 417 26.08 19.63 -14.48
C ILE A 417 26.86 18.68 -15.40
N GLN A 418 26.13 17.82 -16.12
CA GLN A 418 26.67 16.94 -17.14
C GLN A 418 26.04 17.16 -18.50
N VAL A 419 26.86 17.10 -19.56
CA VAL A 419 26.38 16.93 -20.93
C VAL A 419 26.45 15.44 -21.28
N ILE A 420 25.33 14.85 -21.60
CA ILE A 420 25.17 13.43 -21.89
C ILE A 420 24.86 13.29 -23.39
N GLU A 421 25.73 12.61 -24.11
CA GLU A 421 25.56 12.31 -25.54
C GLU A 421 25.63 10.79 -25.74
N ARG A 422 24.62 10.20 -26.39
CA ARG A 422 24.56 8.74 -26.69
C ARG A 422 23.87 8.53 -28.03
N ASN A 423 24.37 7.56 -28.81
CA ASN A 423 23.67 7.07 -29.98
C ASN A 423 22.53 6.16 -29.55
N TRP A 424 21.46 6.11 -30.34
CA TRP A 424 20.31 5.25 -30.02
C TRP A 424 20.68 3.77 -29.90
N LYS A 425 21.59 3.29 -30.75
CA LYS A 425 22.09 1.90 -30.68
C LYS A 425 22.79 1.56 -29.38
N ASP A 426 23.52 2.50 -28.79
CA ASP A 426 24.19 2.31 -27.51
C ASP A 426 23.20 2.14 -26.35
N LEU A 427 21.95 2.51 -26.57
CA LEU A 427 20.83 2.38 -25.65
C LEU A 427 19.90 1.19 -25.99
N GLY A 428 20.24 0.37 -27.01
CA GLY A 428 19.39 -0.73 -27.45
C GLY A 428 18.20 -0.32 -28.33
N LEU A 429 18.23 0.91 -28.89
CA LEU A 429 17.23 1.43 -29.81
C LEU A 429 17.74 1.36 -31.23
N GLU A 430 17.18 0.45 -32.06
CA GLU A 430 17.71 0.12 -33.39
C GLU A 430 17.45 1.17 -34.48
N GLY A 431 16.57 2.14 -34.23
CA GLY A 431 16.21 3.19 -35.19
C GLY A 431 17.29 4.26 -35.34
N ASN A 432 17.34 4.89 -36.55
CA ASN A 432 18.27 5.99 -36.83
C ASN A 432 17.79 7.36 -36.29
N SER A 433 16.50 7.49 -35.98
CA SER A 433 15.94 8.71 -35.38
C SER A 433 14.61 8.40 -34.68
N TYR A 434 14.34 9.12 -33.60
CA TYR A 434 13.14 8.97 -32.79
C TYR A 434 12.46 10.32 -32.56
N ARG A 435 11.14 10.32 -32.47
CA ARG A 435 10.37 11.43 -31.94
C ARG A 435 10.50 11.40 -30.42
N LEU A 436 10.72 12.56 -29.82
CA LEU A 436 10.86 12.73 -28.37
C LEU A 436 9.70 13.58 -27.85
N ARG A 437 9.11 13.10 -26.75
CA ARG A 437 8.19 13.90 -25.91
C ARG A 437 8.70 13.90 -24.49
N ASP A 438 8.91 15.09 -23.94
CA ASP A 438 9.25 15.28 -22.55
C ASP A 438 8.00 15.08 -21.69
N ALA A 439 8.04 14.06 -20.84
CA ALA A 439 6.93 13.70 -19.97
C ALA A 439 6.79 14.62 -18.75
N TRP A 440 7.88 15.28 -18.34
CA TRP A 440 7.82 16.26 -17.26
C TRP A 440 7.24 17.60 -17.73
N GLU A 441 7.71 18.08 -18.89
CA GLU A 441 7.30 19.37 -19.43
C GLU A 441 6.09 19.28 -20.39
N HIS A 442 5.55 18.07 -20.62
CA HIS A 442 4.45 17.79 -21.56
C HIS A 442 4.71 18.31 -22.98
N LYS A 443 5.97 18.34 -23.40
CA LYS A 443 6.41 19.01 -24.61
C LYS A 443 6.94 18.04 -25.67
N ASN A 444 6.46 18.19 -26.91
CA ASN A 444 7.06 17.51 -28.05
C ASN A 444 8.35 18.21 -28.48
N LEU A 445 9.46 17.47 -28.50
CA LEU A 445 10.79 18.00 -28.83
C LEU A 445 11.17 17.79 -30.30
N GLY A 446 10.30 17.09 -31.08
CA GLY A 446 10.58 16.75 -32.47
C GLY A 446 11.39 15.47 -32.61
N ARG A 447 12.10 15.33 -33.76
CA ARG A 447 12.92 14.14 -34.05
C ARG A 447 14.40 14.41 -33.75
N ALA A 448 15.03 13.41 -33.11
CA ALA A 448 16.46 13.44 -32.82
C ALA A 448 17.17 12.19 -33.41
N ARG A 449 18.40 12.35 -33.88
CA ARG A 449 19.25 11.25 -34.40
C ARG A 449 20.15 10.65 -33.34
N SER A 450 20.27 11.32 -32.19
CA SER A 450 21.00 10.87 -31.01
C SER A 450 20.42 11.56 -29.79
N LEU A 451 20.67 11.02 -28.60
CA LEU A 451 20.40 11.68 -27.33
C LEU A 451 21.52 12.72 -27.11
N LYS A 452 21.14 13.97 -26.91
CA LYS A 452 22.05 15.06 -26.46
C LYS A 452 21.32 15.96 -25.50
N ILE A 453 21.69 15.90 -24.23
CA ILE A 453 21.04 16.64 -23.15
C ILE A 453 22.05 17.17 -22.16
N GLN A 454 21.69 18.21 -21.44
CA GLN A 454 22.42 18.75 -20.31
C GLN A 454 21.53 18.62 -19.06
N LEU A 455 22.04 17.99 -18.01
CA LEU A 455 21.33 17.79 -16.75
C LEU A 455 22.07 18.44 -15.59
N PRO A 456 21.37 19.10 -14.68
CA PRO A 456 21.96 19.57 -13.43
C PRO A 456 22.43 18.38 -12.58
N GLY A 457 23.18 18.66 -11.51
CA GLY A 457 23.51 17.65 -10.51
C GLY A 457 22.25 17.00 -9.94
N HIS A 458 22.24 15.70 -9.82
CA HIS A 458 21.12 14.85 -9.36
C HIS A 458 19.83 14.99 -10.20
N GLY A 459 19.89 15.68 -11.35
CA GLY A 459 18.73 15.90 -12.22
C GLY A 459 18.46 14.74 -13.17
N CYS A 460 17.26 14.74 -13.74
CA CYS A 460 16.82 13.74 -14.70
C CYS A 460 15.92 14.31 -15.79
N VAL A 461 15.71 13.49 -16.83
CA VAL A 461 14.62 13.63 -17.81
C VAL A 461 13.92 12.30 -17.99
N LEU A 462 12.65 12.35 -18.38
CA LEU A 462 11.88 11.20 -18.82
C LEU A 462 11.22 11.52 -20.16
N TYR A 463 11.62 10.80 -21.18
CA TYR A 463 11.08 10.96 -22.54
C TYR A 463 10.23 9.74 -22.93
N ARG A 464 9.13 10.00 -23.62
CA ARG A 464 8.55 9.00 -24.51
C ARG A 464 9.26 9.08 -25.85
N VAL A 465 9.81 7.98 -26.34
CA VAL A 465 10.51 7.87 -27.62
C VAL A 465 9.76 6.95 -28.56
N SER A 466 9.53 7.36 -29.81
CA SER A 466 8.84 6.57 -30.82
C SER A 466 9.49 6.71 -32.19
N SER A 467 9.49 5.63 -32.96
CA SER A 467 10.01 5.61 -34.33
C SER A 467 9.05 6.25 -35.35
N LYS A 468 7.75 6.27 -35.07
CA LYS A 468 6.68 6.80 -35.93
C LYS A 468 6.53 8.31 -35.84
#